data_613118dcbe286b3ff3459e91cdc25008
#
_entry.id   613118dcbe286b3ff3459e91cdc25008
#
_cell.length_a   1.000
_cell.length_b   1.000
_cell.length_c   1.000
_cell.angle_alpha   90.00
_cell.angle_beta   90.00
_cell.angle_gamma   90.00
#
_symmetry.space_group_name_H-M   'P 1'
#
loop_
_entity.id
_entity.type
_entity.pdbx_description
1 polymer ?
#
loop_
_entity_poly.entity_id
_entity_poly.type
_entity_poly.pdbx_seq_one_letter_code
_entity_poly.pdbx_strand_id
1 'polypeptide(L)'
;MRVGQSKVRGGRFFANFKLPLDDNGTELYSFAGISSRTGNSAGFYRLPSQSRTYTPAYINGFLPEINSTISDQSFAIGIKGKIGEWNVDFSNTYGKNAFLYTIGNTFNASLQKASPTIFDAGGFSFMQNTVNLDVNKFYENTFQGLNIAFGTEYRLENYDIVSGEEASYAQYTAEGQVITLASQTPSLDFFGNKRPGGSQVFPGFSPNNELSRGRNSIAGYIDFDATLSERFSLTFATRFENYSDFGSTVNFKLASIYKVSDNFRFRASANSGFRAPSLHQLNFNSTSTIFDQNGDPQEVGTFANDSRAAKLLGIPQLKQETSTSFSAGFTAKLPDANLTLTLDGYIVNIDDRVVYTGQFKGPGTGTELDKLLDEANASAASFFANAIDTQSQGIDFVITHKANLGSKSRLKSDLSATLSKTKQVGDIKASDVLRDAGLVNTYFPEDSRVYLEEAVPRTKVNLTNSLTSGKYNVFLRNVYFGEVTEATNNVNRQQVFSSKVVTDLSVGYKANDDITFTIGANNLLDIFPDRAAQDLEANTPEDQNNRSGGRFDWSRRAQQFGIGGRFLFARVSINLN
;
A
#
# COMPACT_ATOMS: atom_id res chain seq x y z
N MET A 1 -7.79 -4.41 -24.71
CA MET A 1 -7.37 -5.14 -23.49
C MET A 1 -7.56 -4.22 -22.30
N ARG A 2 -8.09 -4.69 -21.16
CA ARG A 2 -8.24 -3.87 -19.96
C ARG A 2 -6.95 -3.96 -19.12
N VAL A 3 -6.34 -2.82 -18.81
CA VAL A 3 -5.08 -2.72 -18.06
C VAL A 3 -5.22 -1.64 -16.99
N GLY A 4 -4.78 -1.92 -15.77
CA GLY A 4 -4.56 -0.92 -14.72
C GLY A 4 -5.79 -0.39 -13.98
N GLN A 5 -7.01 -0.64 -14.44
CA GLN A 5 -8.24 -0.19 -13.76
C GLN A 5 -9.17 -1.38 -13.48
N SER A 6 -9.46 -1.59 -12.22
CA SER A 6 -10.45 -2.57 -11.80
C SER A 6 -11.87 -1.98 -11.87
N LYS A 7 -12.85 -2.83 -12.20
CA LYS A 7 -14.27 -2.51 -12.06
C LYS A 7 -14.67 -2.81 -10.62
N VAL A 8 -15.10 -1.79 -9.88
CA VAL A 8 -15.45 -1.92 -8.47
C VAL A 8 -16.93 -1.66 -8.26
N ARG A 9 -17.56 -2.50 -7.44
CA ARG A 9 -18.92 -2.31 -6.92
C ARG A 9 -18.90 -2.57 -5.42
N GLY A 10 -19.65 -1.80 -4.64
CA GLY A 10 -19.70 -2.04 -3.21
C GLY A 10 -20.72 -1.15 -2.51
N GLY A 11 -21.02 -1.53 -1.28
CA GLY A 11 -21.83 -0.80 -0.35
C GLY A 11 -21.17 -0.73 1.02
N ARG A 12 -21.53 0.29 1.78
CA ARG A 12 -21.05 0.46 3.15
C ARG A 12 -22.13 1.08 4.01
N PHE A 13 -22.14 0.67 5.26
CA PHE A 13 -22.97 1.27 6.31
C PHE A 13 -22.07 1.67 7.47
N PHE A 14 -22.35 2.81 8.06
CA PHE A 14 -21.64 3.30 9.24
C PHE A 14 -22.62 3.96 10.20
N ALA A 15 -22.50 3.68 11.49
CA ALA A 15 -23.33 4.22 12.55
C ALA A 15 -22.48 4.75 13.69
N ASN A 16 -22.89 5.88 14.26
CA ASN A 16 -22.34 6.44 15.49
C ASN A 16 -23.43 6.51 16.54
N PHE A 17 -23.04 6.18 17.75
CA PHE A 17 -23.93 6.25 18.92
C PHE A 17 -23.21 7.00 20.05
N LYS A 18 -23.96 7.85 20.74
CA LYS A 18 -23.50 8.62 21.89
C LYS A 18 -24.64 8.70 22.90
N LEU A 19 -24.38 8.30 24.13
CA LEU A 19 -25.32 8.34 25.25
C LEU A 19 -24.67 9.05 26.43
N PRO A 20 -25.11 10.29 26.79
CA PRO A 20 -24.77 10.89 28.06
C PRO A 20 -25.30 10.03 29.21
N LEU A 21 -24.45 9.72 30.19
CA LEU A 21 -24.80 8.88 31.35
C LEU A 21 -25.10 9.74 32.59
N ASP A 22 -24.52 10.94 32.67
CA ASP A 22 -24.73 11.91 33.74
C ASP A 22 -24.57 13.35 33.25
N ASP A 23 -24.88 14.31 34.15
CA ASP A 23 -24.73 15.75 33.88
C ASP A 23 -23.27 16.22 33.99
N ASN A 24 -22.34 15.39 34.45
CA ASN A 24 -20.91 15.69 34.62
C ASN A 24 -20.07 15.39 33.38
N GLY A 25 -20.73 14.98 32.29
CA GLY A 25 -20.10 14.73 31.00
C GLY A 25 -19.57 13.30 30.83
N THR A 26 -20.02 12.36 31.68
CA THR A 26 -19.78 10.92 31.44
C THR A 26 -20.64 10.46 30.29
N GLU A 27 -20.02 9.85 29.29
CA GLU A 27 -20.73 9.37 28.10
C GLU A 27 -20.26 7.98 27.66
N LEU A 28 -21.23 7.16 27.28
CA LEU A 28 -20.99 5.95 26.51
C LEU A 28 -21.02 6.31 25.03
N TYR A 29 -19.99 5.91 24.29
CA TYR A 29 -19.95 6.10 22.85
C TYR A 29 -19.67 4.79 22.13
N SER A 30 -20.16 4.68 20.91
CA SER A 30 -19.89 3.54 20.05
C SER A 30 -19.93 4.02 18.59
N PHE A 31 -19.11 3.37 17.77
CA PHE A 31 -19.27 3.47 16.31
C PHE A 31 -19.05 2.11 15.68
N ALA A 32 -19.79 1.84 14.61
CA ALA A 32 -19.72 0.58 13.89
C ALA A 32 -19.78 0.81 12.38
N GLY A 33 -19.01 0.03 11.65
CA GLY A 33 -18.98 0.09 10.20
C GLY A 33 -18.91 -1.31 9.60
N ILE A 34 -19.63 -1.50 8.51
CA ILE A 34 -19.50 -2.66 7.63
C ILE A 34 -19.38 -2.19 6.20
N SER A 35 -18.50 -2.81 5.43
CA SER A 35 -18.41 -2.61 4.00
C SER A 35 -18.19 -3.93 3.28
N SER A 36 -18.75 -4.02 2.07
CA SER A 36 -18.45 -5.10 1.13
C SER A 36 -18.26 -4.51 -0.25
N ARG A 37 -17.19 -4.91 -0.91
CA ARG A 37 -16.88 -4.49 -2.27
C ARG A 37 -16.38 -5.65 -3.09
N THR A 38 -16.82 -5.73 -4.34
CA THR A 38 -16.29 -6.65 -5.34
C THR A 38 -15.45 -5.87 -6.33
N GLY A 39 -14.28 -6.43 -6.65
CA GLY A 39 -13.38 -5.91 -7.67
C GLY A 39 -13.23 -6.92 -8.81
N ASN A 40 -13.14 -6.44 -10.05
CA ASN A 40 -12.79 -7.27 -11.19
C ASN A 40 -11.61 -6.62 -11.89
N SER A 41 -10.46 -7.29 -11.84
CA SER A 41 -9.20 -6.89 -12.46
C SER A 41 -8.80 -7.89 -13.53
N ALA A 42 -8.02 -7.45 -14.51
CA ALA A 42 -7.50 -8.32 -15.54
C ALA A 42 -6.04 -8.67 -15.25
N GLY A 43 -5.69 -9.93 -15.47
CA GLY A 43 -4.33 -10.39 -15.43
C GLY A 43 -3.59 -10.18 -16.77
N PHE A 44 -2.49 -10.89 -16.94
CA PHE A 44 -1.70 -10.84 -18.17
C PHE A 44 -2.37 -11.72 -19.25
N TYR A 45 -2.54 -11.19 -20.47
CA TYR A 45 -3.18 -11.91 -21.56
C TYR A 45 -2.39 -13.16 -21.93
N ARG A 46 -3.05 -14.30 -22.04
CA ARG A 46 -2.49 -15.57 -22.51
C ARG A 46 -2.63 -15.65 -24.02
N LEU A 47 -1.49 -15.65 -24.73
CA LEU A 47 -1.47 -15.72 -26.20
C LEU A 47 -1.84 -17.11 -26.68
N PRO A 48 -2.53 -17.25 -27.84
CA PRO A 48 -2.85 -18.57 -28.42
C PRO A 48 -1.61 -19.36 -28.82
N SER A 49 -0.48 -18.70 -29.04
CA SER A 49 0.80 -19.34 -29.40
C SER A 49 1.55 -19.95 -28.19
N GLN A 50 1.09 -19.71 -26.96
CA GLN A 50 1.71 -20.27 -25.76
C GLN A 50 1.26 -21.71 -25.57
N SER A 51 2.05 -22.68 -25.98
CA SER A 51 1.71 -24.12 -25.98
C SER A 51 1.26 -24.62 -24.60
N ARG A 52 1.96 -24.24 -23.55
CA ARG A 52 1.67 -24.63 -22.16
C ARG A 52 0.27 -24.21 -21.66
N THR A 53 -0.31 -23.14 -22.21
CA THR A 53 -1.63 -22.61 -21.85
C THR A 53 -2.61 -22.64 -23.04
N TYR A 54 -2.27 -23.29 -24.13
CA TYR A 54 -3.20 -23.46 -25.25
C TYR A 54 -4.35 -24.39 -24.87
N THR A 55 -5.56 -23.99 -25.23
CA THR A 55 -6.76 -24.81 -25.11
C THR A 55 -7.75 -24.49 -26.24
N PRO A 56 -8.48 -25.49 -26.80
CA PRO A 56 -9.55 -25.23 -27.76
C PRO A 56 -10.69 -24.36 -27.24
N ALA A 57 -10.88 -24.29 -25.91
CA ALA A 57 -11.88 -23.42 -25.29
C ALA A 57 -11.58 -21.91 -25.49
N TYR A 58 -10.29 -21.57 -25.67
CA TYR A 58 -9.82 -20.21 -25.87
C TYR A 58 -8.87 -20.12 -27.07
N ILE A 59 -9.37 -20.44 -28.25
CA ILE A 59 -8.58 -20.57 -29.50
C ILE A 59 -7.81 -19.27 -29.85
N ASN A 60 -8.36 -18.11 -29.49
CA ASN A 60 -7.72 -16.81 -29.70
C ASN A 60 -6.90 -16.32 -28.49
N GLY A 61 -6.65 -17.20 -27.52
CA GLY A 61 -6.10 -16.80 -26.22
C GLY A 61 -7.17 -16.23 -25.28
N PHE A 62 -6.77 -15.81 -24.08
CA PHE A 62 -7.70 -15.33 -23.07
C PHE A 62 -7.05 -14.33 -22.12
N LEU A 63 -7.88 -13.48 -21.53
CA LEU A 63 -7.50 -12.53 -20.48
C LEU A 63 -8.06 -13.03 -19.16
N PRO A 64 -7.26 -13.68 -18.30
CA PRO A 64 -7.76 -14.16 -17.03
C PRO A 64 -8.14 -12.98 -16.12
N GLU A 65 -9.20 -13.17 -15.35
CA GLU A 65 -9.77 -12.16 -14.47
C GLU A 65 -9.55 -12.53 -13.01
N ILE A 66 -9.01 -11.57 -12.23
CA ILE A 66 -8.94 -11.67 -10.78
C ILE A 66 -10.15 -10.92 -10.21
N ASN A 67 -11.11 -11.68 -9.73
CA ASN A 67 -12.25 -11.14 -9.01
C ASN A 67 -11.95 -11.20 -7.50
N SER A 68 -12.13 -10.08 -6.82
CA SER A 68 -11.94 -9.99 -5.38
C SER A 68 -13.24 -9.67 -4.69
N THR A 69 -13.49 -10.30 -3.56
CA THR A 69 -14.52 -9.90 -2.60
C THR A 69 -13.80 -9.44 -1.33
N ILE A 70 -13.95 -8.15 -1.02
CA ILE A 70 -13.31 -7.53 0.14
C ILE A 70 -14.41 -7.11 1.10
N SER A 71 -14.32 -7.58 2.35
CA SER A 71 -15.21 -7.21 3.43
C SER A 71 -14.43 -6.56 4.56
N ASP A 72 -14.97 -5.45 5.08
CA ASP A 72 -14.43 -4.76 6.24
C ASP A 72 -15.52 -4.69 7.31
N GLN A 73 -15.12 -4.96 8.55
CA GLN A 73 -15.94 -4.83 9.75
C GLN A 73 -15.16 -4.00 10.77
N SER A 74 -15.82 -3.03 11.39
CA SER A 74 -15.24 -2.24 12.47
C SER A 74 -16.28 -1.99 13.55
N PHE A 75 -15.85 -2.04 14.79
CA PHE A 75 -16.66 -1.74 15.94
C PHE A 75 -15.79 -1.11 17.02
N ALA A 76 -16.24 -0.01 17.60
CA ALA A 76 -15.63 0.54 18.80
C ALA A 76 -16.71 0.88 19.83
N ILE A 77 -16.39 0.66 21.08
CA ILE A 77 -17.21 1.05 22.22
C ILE A 77 -16.29 1.59 23.32
N GLY A 78 -16.70 2.68 23.95
CA GLY A 78 -15.93 3.27 25.02
C GLY A 78 -16.81 4.08 25.97
N ILE A 79 -16.30 4.24 27.17
CA ILE A 79 -16.86 5.12 28.18
C ILE A 79 -15.80 6.17 28.53
N LYS A 80 -16.16 7.43 28.44
CA LYS A 80 -15.30 8.53 28.85
C LYS A 80 -16.01 9.47 29.81
N GLY A 81 -15.23 10.06 30.69
CA GLY A 81 -15.76 10.97 31.70
C GLY A 81 -14.64 11.55 32.54
N LYS A 82 -15.01 12.10 33.70
CA LYS A 82 -14.06 12.66 34.66
C LYS A 82 -14.04 11.83 35.94
N ILE A 83 -12.84 11.53 36.43
CA ILE A 83 -12.60 10.99 37.78
C ILE A 83 -11.80 12.06 38.54
N GLY A 84 -12.48 12.80 39.41
CA GLY A 84 -11.91 14.05 39.97
C GLY A 84 -11.64 15.07 38.86
N GLU A 85 -10.38 15.49 38.71
CA GLU A 85 -9.97 16.45 37.68
C GLU A 85 -9.37 15.79 36.43
N TRP A 86 -9.28 14.47 36.42
CA TRP A 86 -8.73 13.69 35.31
C TRP A 86 -9.81 13.31 34.31
N ASN A 87 -9.57 13.57 33.03
CA ASN A 87 -10.36 12.96 31.97
C ASN A 87 -9.88 11.53 31.78
N VAL A 88 -10.80 10.59 31.72
CA VAL A 88 -10.53 9.15 31.57
C VAL A 88 -11.35 8.63 30.42
N ASP A 89 -10.72 7.88 29.53
CA ASP A 89 -11.38 7.15 28.43
C ASP A 89 -10.95 5.68 28.49
N PHE A 90 -11.94 4.79 28.58
CA PHE A 90 -11.73 3.34 28.47
C PHE A 90 -12.47 2.84 27.24
N SER A 91 -11.76 2.19 26.33
CA SER A 91 -12.34 1.79 25.06
C SER A 91 -11.85 0.43 24.57
N ASN A 92 -12.68 -0.22 23.77
CA ASN A 92 -12.33 -1.38 22.97
C ASN A 92 -12.64 -1.11 21.50
N THR A 93 -11.69 -1.43 20.63
CA THR A 93 -11.84 -1.32 19.17
C THR A 93 -11.56 -2.68 18.54
N TYR A 94 -12.47 -3.14 17.69
CA TYR A 94 -12.36 -4.34 16.87
C TYR A 94 -12.39 -3.97 15.39
N GLY A 95 -11.53 -4.60 14.60
CA GLY A 95 -11.51 -4.47 13.16
C GLY A 95 -11.17 -5.80 12.49
N LYS A 96 -11.85 -6.14 11.39
CA LYS A 96 -11.51 -7.29 10.54
C LYS A 96 -11.63 -6.89 9.08
N ASN A 97 -10.60 -7.22 8.30
CA ASN A 97 -10.59 -7.16 6.84
C ASN A 97 -10.43 -8.58 6.30
N ALA A 98 -11.22 -8.96 5.31
CA ALA A 98 -11.07 -10.23 4.60
C ALA A 98 -11.02 -9.97 3.10
N PHE A 99 -10.16 -10.70 2.41
CA PHE A 99 -9.92 -10.61 0.98
C PHE A 99 -9.99 -12.02 0.38
N LEU A 100 -11.05 -12.29 -0.41
CA LEU A 100 -11.26 -13.57 -1.08
C LEU A 100 -11.12 -13.40 -2.59
N TYR A 101 -10.54 -14.40 -3.24
CA TYR A 101 -10.27 -14.42 -4.68
C TYR A 101 -11.19 -15.41 -5.41
N THR A 102 -11.74 -14.96 -6.53
CA THR A 102 -12.35 -15.83 -7.54
C THR A 102 -11.67 -15.55 -8.87
N ILE A 103 -11.03 -16.56 -9.47
CA ILE A 103 -10.33 -16.40 -10.74
C ILE A 103 -11.26 -16.84 -11.85
N GLY A 104 -11.55 -15.92 -12.77
CA GLY A 104 -12.50 -16.14 -13.87
C GLY A 104 -11.84 -16.00 -15.23
N ASN A 105 -12.58 -16.36 -16.27
CA ASN A 105 -12.11 -16.36 -17.66
C ASN A 105 -10.71 -17.01 -17.79
N THR A 106 -10.56 -18.15 -17.16
CA THR A 106 -9.29 -18.86 -16.99
C THR A 106 -9.49 -20.36 -17.14
N PHE A 107 -8.46 -21.15 -16.92
CA PHE A 107 -8.53 -22.60 -16.81
C PHE A 107 -7.29 -23.17 -16.12
N ASN A 108 -7.38 -24.39 -15.61
CA ASN A 108 -6.24 -25.18 -15.15
C ASN A 108 -5.68 -25.95 -16.36
N ALA A 109 -4.48 -25.58 -16.80
CA ALA A 109 -3.90 -26.12 -18.02
C ALA A 109 -3.66 -27.63 -17.94
N SER A 110 -3.36 -28.19 -16.77
CA SER A 110 -3.14 -29.62 -16.59
C SER A 110 -4.43 -30.43 -16.68
N LEU A 111 -5.60 -29.87 -16.39
CA LEU A 111 -6.91 -30.49 -16.59
C LEU A 111 -7.39 -30.44 -18.05
N GLN A 112 -6.73 -29.67 -18.90
CA GLN A 112 -7.06 -29.55 -20.32
C GLN A 112 -8.55 -29.23 -20.57
N LYS A 113 -9.29 -30.07 -21.31
CA LYS A 113 -10.71 -29.89 -21.64
C LYS A 113 -11.66 -30.07 -20.43
N ALA A 114 -11.22 -30.77 -19.42
CA ALA A 114 -12.02 -31.00 -18.20
C ALA A 114 -11.99 -29.84 -17.20
N SER A 115 -11.18 -28.81 -17.49
CA SER A 115 -11.01 -27.69 -16.60
C SER A 115 -12.26 -26.81 -16.50
N PRO A 116 -12.67 -26.41 -15.29
CA PRO A 116 -13.55 -25.24 -15.07
C PRO A 116 -12.91 -23.96 -15.64
N THR A 117 -13.73 -22.91 -15.80
CA THR A 117 -13.28 -21.58 -16.26
C THR A 117 -13.38 -20.51 -15.18
N ILE A 118 -13.90 -20.88 -14.00
CA ILE A 118 -14.03 -20.04 -12.80
C ILE A 118 -13.62 -20.90 -11.61
N PHE A 119 -12.86 -20.32 -10.69
CA PHE A 119 -12.31 -21.02 -9.53
C PHE A 119 -12.46 -20.17 -8.28
N ASP A 120 -12.85 -20.80 -7.15
CA ASP A 120 -12.58 -20.25 -5.82
C ASP A 120 -11.09 -20.47 -5.53
N ALA A 121 -10.37 -19.38 -5.38
CA ALA A 121 -8.92 -19.42 -5.15
C ALA A 121 -8.53 -19.17 -3.68
N GLY A 122 -9.50 -19.17 -2.76
CA GLY A 122 -9.28 -18.90 -1.35
C GLY A 122 -8.97 -17.43 -1.07
N GLY A 123 -8.23 -17.16 -0.01
CA GLY A 123 -7.91 -15.79 0.36
C GLY A 123 -7.26 -15.67 1.73
N PHE A 124 -7.32 -14.47 2.30
CA PHE A 124 -6.75 -14.19 3.62
C PHE A 124 -7.59 -13.18 4.40
N SER A 125 -7.41 -13.15 5.71
CA SER A 125 -8.02 -12.14 6.56
C SER A 125 -7.04 -11.66 7.64
N PHE A 126 -7.25 -10.42 8.08
CA PHE A 126 -6.56 -9.84 9.21
C PHE A 126 -7.57 -9.26 10.19
N MET A 127 -7.38 -9.57 11.47
CA MET A 127 -8.21 -9.10 12.57
C MET A 127 -7.34 -8.42 13.62
N GLN A 128 -7.85 -7.33 14.20
CA GLN A 128 -7.25 -6.65 15.34
C GLN A 128 -8.32 -6.32 16.37
N ASN A 129 -7.98 -6.54 17.64
CA ASN A 129 -8.75 -6.05 18.77
C ASN A 129 -7.82 -5.28 19.72
N THR A 130 -8.22 -4.07 20.11
CA THR A 130 -7.40 -3.17 20.94
C THR A 130 -8.23 -2.65 22.10
N VAL A 131 -7.71 -2.81 23.31
CA VAL A 131 -8.25 -2.22 24.54
C VAL A 131 -7.35 -1.10 24.99
N ASN A 132 -7.92 0.09 25.22
CA ASN A 132 -7.18 1.29 25.63
C ASN A 132 -7.72 1.84 26.93
N LEU A 133 -6.82 2.35 27.77
CA LEU A 133 -7.12 3.23 28.89
C LEU A 133 -6.26 4.48 28.73
N ASP A 134 -6.91 5.63 28.51
CA ASP A 134 -6.28 6.92 28.32
C ASP A 134 -6.72 7.87 29.41
N VAL A 135 -5.75 8.59 30.01
CA VAL A 135 -5.98 9.50 31.12
C VAL A 135 -5.24 10.80 30.85
N ASN A 136 -5.92 11.93 31.01
CA ASN A 136 -5.26 13.23 30.89
C ASN A 136 -5.82 14.26 31.87
N LYS A 137 -4.96 15.25 32.19
CA LYS A 137 -5.34 16.40 32.98
C LYS A 137 -4.61 17.65 32.50
N PHE A 138 -5.35 18.75 32.39
CA PHE A 138 -4.80 20.05 32.07
C PHE A 138 -4.65 20.89 33.34
N TYR A 139 -3.46 21.43 33.55
CA TYR A 139 -3.07 22.30 34.66
C TYR A 139 -2.96 23.73 34.17
N GLU A 140 -3.98 24.55 34.42
CA GLU A 140 -4.07 25.95 33.95
C GLU A 140 -3.00 26.86 34.58
N ASN A 141 -2.67 26.60 35.84
CA ASN A 141 -1.76 27.44 36.63
C ASN A 141 -0.29 26.99 36.60
N THR A 142 0.04 25.98 35.78
CA THR A 142 1.42 25.50 35.59
C THR A 142 1.94 26.04 34.24
N PHE A 143 2.93 26.95 34.30
CA PHE A 143 3.37 27.76 33.15
C PHE A 143 2.19 28.58 32.58
N GLN A 144 1.98 28.53 31.24
CA GLN A 144 0.79 29.07 30.56
C GLN A 144 -0.19 27.96 30.18
N GLY A 145 -0.05 26.79 30.81
CA GLY A 145 -0.81 25.58 30.64
C GLY A 145 0.09 24.37 30.45
N LEU A 146 -0.21 23.31 31.18
CA LEU A 146 0.45 22.01 31.07
C LEU A 146 -0.61 20.92 30.94
N ASN A 147 -0.58 20.18 29.85
CA ASN A 147 -1.34 18.92 29.73
C ASN A 147 -0.42 17.74 30.03
N ILE A 148 -0.86 16.86 30.92
CA ILE A 148 -0.23 15.58 31.19
C ILE A 148 -1.19 14.48 30.73
N ALA A 149 -0.71 13.60 29.86
CA ALA A 149 -1.48 12.45 29.41
C ALA A 149 -0.64 11.17 29.58
N PHE A 150 -1.30 10.08 29.97
CA PHE A 150 -0.71 8.76 30.03
C PHE A 150 -1.77 7.69 29.75
N GLY A 151 -1.34 6.53 29.32
CA GLY A 151 -2.29 5.46 29.02
C GLY A 151 -1.61 4.13 28.77
N THR A 152 -2.47 3.12 28.65
CA THR A 152 -2.06 1.75 28.35
C THR A 152 -2.90 1.19 27.21
N GLU A 153 -2.29 0.29 26.43
CA GLU A 153 -2.94 -0.41 25.33
C GLU A 153 -2.63 -1.89 25.40
N TYR A 154 -3.64 -2.74 25.21
CA TYR A 154 -3.47 -4.16 24.94
C TYR A 154 -4.07 -4.48 23.59
N ARG A 155 -3.28 -5.12 22.70
CA ARG A 155 -3.67 -5.42 21.32
C ARG A 155 -3.52 -6.91 21.03
N LEU A 156 -4.54 -7.45 20.36
CA LEU A 156 -4.55 -8.78 19.77
C LEU A 156 -4.65 -8.64 18.25
N GLU A 157 -3.84 -9.38 17.54
CA GLU A 157 -3.87 -9.47 16.08
C GLU A 157 -3.94 -10.93 15.65
N ASN A 158 -4.67 -11.19 14.56
CA ASN A 158 -4.70 -12.50 13.92
C ASN A 158 -4.70 -12.38 12.41
N TYR A 159 -3.96 -13.25 11.76
CA TYR A 159 -3.85 -13.37 10.31
C TYR A 159 -4.15 -14.79 9.89
N ASP A 160 -5.10 -14.95 8.96
CA ASP A 160 -5.53 -16.24 8.44
C ASP A 160 -5.33 -16.29 6.93
N ILE A 161 -4.93 -17.47 6.44
CA ILE A 161 -5.01 -17.85 5.01
C ILE A 161 -5.95 -19.04 4.93
N VAL A 162 -6.89 -18.99 3.98
CA VAL A 162 -7.81 -20.07 3.66
C VAL A 162 -7.56 -20.58 2.26
N SER A 163 -7.59 -21.90 2.07
CA SER A 163 -7.39 -22.53 0.75
C SER A 163 -8.57 -22.29 -0.18
N GLY A 164 -8.30 -22.39 -1.46
CA GLY A 164 -9.30 -22.45 -2.51
C GLY A 164 -9.74 -23.89 -2.81
N GLU A 165 -10.59 -24.03 -3.84
CA GLU A 165 -10.96 -25.35 -4.34
C GLU A 165 -9.77 -26.06 -5.02
N GLU A 166 -9.72 -27.39 -4.97
CA GLU A 166 -8.59 -28.20 -5.44
C GLU A 166 -8.16 -27.86 -6.87
N ALA A 167 -9.10 -27.72 -7.79
CA ALA A 167 -8.80 -27.38 -9.18
C ALA A 167 -8.16 -26.01 -9.37
N SER A 168 -8.25 -25.11 -8.37
CA SER A 168 -7.65 -23.78 -8.41
C SER A 168 -6.14 -23.80 -8.21
N TYR A 169 -5.58 -24.83 -7.54
CA TYR A 169 -4.15 -24.92 -7.21
C TYR A 169 -3.48 -26.22 -7.66
N ALA A 170 -4.22 -27.34 -7.76
CA ALA A 170 -3.62 -28.64 -8.02
C ALA A 170 -3.13 -28.80 -9.46
N GLN A 171 -2.10 -29.63 -9.66
CA GLN A 171 -1.63 -30.11 -10.95
C GLN A 171 -2.14 -31.54 -11.18
N TYR A 172 -2.46 -31.89 -12.44
CA TYR A 172 -3.11 -33.15 -12.79
C TYR A 172 -2.32 -33.94 -13.85
N THR A 173 -2.42 -35.26 -13.77
CA THR A 173 -1.95 -36.17 -14.83
C THR A 173 -2.84 -36.08 -16.08
N ALA A 174 -2.45 -36.73 -17.17
CA ALA A 174 -3.25 -36.77 -18.39
C ALA A 174 -4.63 -37.47 -18.19
N GLU A 175 -4.72 -38.35 -17.19
CA GLU A 175 -5.94 -39.08 -16.78
C GLU A 175 -6.81 -38.26 -15.81
N GLY A 176 -6.39 -37.07 -15.45
CA GLY A 176 -7.14 -36.19 -14.55
C GLY A 176 -7.00 -36.52 -13.06
N GLN A 177 -5.95 -37.24 -12.66
CA GLN A 177 -5.64 -37.50 -11.26
C GLN A 177 -4.73 -36.41 -10.71
N VAL A 178 -4.99 -35.98 -9.46
CA VAL A 178 -4.14 -35.00 -8.76
C VAL A 178 -2.74 -35.59 -8.56
N ILE A 179 -1.73 -34.80 -8.88
CA ILE A 179 -0.35 -35.13 -8.63
C ILE A 179 -0.02 -34.88 -7.17
N THR A 180 0.29 -35.95 -6.45
CA THR A 180 0.69 -35.95 -5.03
C THR A 180 2.11 -36.48 -4.83
N LEU A 181 2.67 -37.15 -5.85
CA LEU A 181 3.99 -37.76 -5.80
C LEU A 181 4.87 -37.22 -6.93
N ALA A 182 6.13 -36.98 -6.67
CA ALA A 182 7.12 -36.54 -7.65
C ALA A 182 7.32 -37.50 -8.82
N SER A 183 6.96 -38.80 -8.64
CA SER A 183 7.04 -39.83 -9.70
C SER A 183 5.90 -39.76 -10.72
N GLN A 184 4.83 -39.02 -10.44
CA GLN A 184 3.70 -38.86 -11.35
C GLN A 184 4.06 -37.79 -12.40
N THR A 185 3.61 -38.02 -13.63
CA THR A 185 3.88 -37.11 -14.76
C THR A 185 2.66 -36.21 -14.99
N PRO A 186 2.81 -34.88 -14.94
CA PRO A 186 1.75 -33.95 -15.34
C PRO A 186 1.34 -34.15 -16.81
N SER A 187 0.12 -33.69 -17.14
CA SER A 187 -0.27 -33.60 -18.54
C SER A 187 0.72 -32.71 -19.33
N LEU A 188 1.02 -33.08 -20.55
CA LEU A 188 2.03 -32.44 -21.39
C LEU A 188 1.39 -31.58 -22.49
N ASP A 189 2.12 -30.57 -22.95
CA ASP A 189 1.78 -29.82 -24.16
C ASP A 189 2.22 -30.55 -25.44
N PHE A 190 2.02 -29.94 -26.62
CA PHE A 190 2.37 -30.53 -27.92
C PHE A 190 3.88 -30.80 -28.11
N PHE A 191 4.73 -30.15 -27.30
CA PHE A 191 6.18 -30.27 -27.36
C PHE A 191 6.75 -31.15 -26.24
N GLY A 192 5.88 -31.76 -25.44
CA GLY A 192 6.29 -32.62 -24.33
C GLY A 192 6.65 -31.86 -23.06
N ASN A 193 6.35 -30.57 -22.98
CA ASN A 193 6.58 -29.80 -21.76
C ASN A 193 5.42 -29.97 -20.77
N LYS A 194 5.72 -29.96 -19.49
CA LYS A 194 4.73 -30.06 -18.42
C LYS A 194 3.76 -28.89 -18.48
N ARG A 195 2.45 -29.13 -18.40
CA ARG A 195 1.44 -28.09 -18.26
C ARG A 195 1.37 -27.62 -16.81
N PRO A 196 1.21 -26.30 -16.56
CA PRO A 196 1.08 -25.77 -15.22
C PRO A 196 -0.22 -26.24 -14.57
N GLY A 197 -0.18 -26.47 -13.26
CA GLY A 197 -1.35 -26.64 -12.41
C GLY A 197 -2.00 -25.33 -12.02
N GLY A 198 -3.17 -25.42 -11.44
CA GLY A 198 -3.93 -24.28 -10.93
C GLY A 198 -4.52 -23.35 -11.98
N SER A 199 -5.32 -22.41 -11.55
CA SER A 199 -5.91 -21.37 -12.40
C SER A 199 -4.83 -20.42 -12.92
N GLN A 200 -4.93 -20.00 -14.19
CA GLN A 200 -3.97 -19.07 -14.78
C GLN A 200 -4.18 -17.66 -14.24
N VAL A 201 -3.12 -16.94 -14.08
CA VAL A 201 -2.85 -15.64 -13.45
C VAL A 201 -2.59 -15.72 -11.94
N PHE A 202 -3.35 -16.48 -11.20
CA PHE A 202 -3.17 -16.70 -9.78
C PHE A 202 -3.66 -18.09 -9.42
N PRO A 203 -2.77 -19.07 -9.22
CA PRO A 203 -3.13 -20.34 -8.60
C PRO A 203 -3.69 -20.11 -7.21
N GLY A 204 -4.79 -20.78 -6.89
CA GLY A 204 -5.41 -20.64 -5.57
C GLY A 204 -4.46 -21.07 -4.44
N PHE A 205 -4.74 -20.59 -3.24
CA PHE A 205 -4.06 -21.09 -2.05
C PHE A 205 -4.37 -22.58 -1.86
N SER A 206 -3.33 -23.38 -1.65
CA SER A 206 -3.47 -24.80 -1.34
C SER A 206 -3.67 -25.02 0.16
N PRO A 207 -4.09 -26.20 0.62
CA PRO A 207 -4.12 -26.55 2.03
C PRO A 207 -2.77 -26.37 2.75
N ASN A 208 -1.65 -26.51 2.04
CA ASN A 208 -0.31 -26.27 2.59
C ASN A 208 -0.04 -24.77 2.87
N ASN A 209 -0.83 -23.88 2.28
CA ASN A 209 -0.74 -22.45 2.56
C ASN A 209 -1.62 -22.02 3.75
N GLU A 210 -2.58 -22.87 4.17
CA GLU A 210 -3.49 -22.54 5.25
C GLU A 210 -2.75 -22.29 6.55
N LEU A 211 -3.13 -21.24 7.24
CA LEU A 211 -2.61 -20.90 8.55
C LEU A 211 -3.56 -19.96 9.29
N SER A 212 -3.40 -19.99 10.62
CA SER A 212 -3.92 -18.96 11.52
C SER A 212 -2.80 -18.58 12.47
N ARG A 213 -2.38 -17.31 12.46
CA ARG A 213 -1.26 -16.80 13.26
C ARG A 213 -1.68 -15.55 13.99
N GLY A 214 -1.55 -15.59 15.32
CA GLY A 214 -1.83 -14.46 16.18
C GLY A 214 -0.59 -13.93 16.88
N ARG A 215 -0.67 -12.68 17.31
CA ARG A 215 0.26 -12.07 18.27
C ARG A 215 -0.51 -11.12 19.17
N ASN A 216 0.11 -10.80 20.32
CA ASN A 216 -0.37 -9.74 21.18
C ASN A 216 0.75 -8.74 21.50
N SER A 217 0.33 -7.56 21.92
CA SER A 217 1.24 -6.54 22.43
C SER A 217 0.61 -5.79 23.59
N ILE A 218 1.47 -5.30 24.48
CA ILE A 218 1.12 -4.38 25.55
C ILE A 218 1.96 -3.12 25.39
N ALA A 219 1.35 -1.95 25.55
CA ALA A 219 2.00 -0.67 25.48
C ALA A 219 1.61 0.24 26.63
N GLY A 220 2.52 1.17 26.97
CA GLY A 220 2.25 2.27 27.88
C GLY A 220 2.94 3.53 27.37
N TYR A 221 2.32 4.68 27.59
CA TYR A 221 2.88 5.97 27.18
C TYR A 221 2.67 7.04 28.23
N ILE A 222 3.50 8.07 28.14
CA ILE A 222 3.32 9.35 28.84
C ILE A 222 3.66 10.49 27.88
N ASP A 223 2.85 11.55 27.95
CA ASP A 223 2.98 12.76 27.12
C ASP A 223 2.84 14.00 28.00
N PHE A 224 3.72 14.97 27.81
CA PHE A 224 3.72 16.29 28.42
C PHE A 224 3.65 17.35 27.33
N ASP A 225 2.58 18.14 27.31
CA ASP A 225 2.44 19.26 26.40
C ASP A 225 2.34 20.56 27.22
N ALA A 226 3.44 21.31 27.22
CA ALA A 226 3.62 22.51 28.05
C ALA A 226 3.66 23.78 27.21
N THR A 227 2.78 24.71 27.48
CA THR A 227 2.90 26.10 27.03
C THR A 227 3.74 26.87 28.06
N LEU A 228 5.07 26.90 27.85
CA LEU A 228 6.03 27.44 28.79
C LEU A 228 5.94 28.97 28.89
N SER A 229 5.51 29.64 27.81
CA SER A 229 5.24 31.06 27.74
C SER A 229 4.22 31.36 26.64
N GLU A 230 3.73 32.60 26.53
CA GLU A 230 2.85 33.03 25.42
C GLU A 230 3.41 32.74 24.03
N ARG A 231 4.75 32.62 23.94
CA ARG A 231 5.46 32.43 22.68
C ARG A 231 6.05 31.04 22.48
N PHE A 232 6.20 30.24 23.52
CA PHE A 232 6.94 28.97 23.42
C PHE A 232 6.17 27.82 24.05
N SER A 233 5.89 26.79 23.22
CA SER A 233 5.31 25.52 23.64
C SER A 233 6.29 24.39 23.37
N LEU A 234 6.34 23.40 24.26
CA LEU A 234 7.19 22.21 24.19
C LEU A 234 6.36 20.97 24.48
N THR A 235 6.49 19.96 23.64
CA THR A 235 5.88 18.64 23.84
C THR A 235 6.98 17.60 23.99
N PHE A 236 6.88 16.76 25.01
CA PHE A 236 7.71 15.58 25.21
C PHE A 236 6.81 14.35 25.38
N ALA A 237 7.10 13.27 24.65
CA ALA A 237 6.38 12.01 24.80
C ALA A 237 7.34 10.83 24.77
N THR A 238 6.98 9.76 25.50
CA THR A 238 7.63 8.47 25.40
C THR A 238 6.59 7.36 25.40
N ARG A 239 6.87 6.29 24.61
CA ARG A 239 6.01 5.10 24.53
C ARG A 239 6.88 3.86 24.57
N PHE A 240 6.53 2.96 25.48
CA PHE A 240 7.06 1.59 25.56
C PHE A 240 6.03 0.63 24.95
N GLU A 241 6.51 -0.34 24.18
CA GLU A 241 5.70 -1.46 23.69
C GLU A 241 6.46 -2.77 23.82
N ASN A 242 5.73 -3.85 24.11
CA ASN A 242 6.26 -5.21 24.10
C ASN A 242 5.33 -6.10 23.27
N TYR A 243 5.90 -6.76 22.28
CA TYR A 243 5.23 -7.71 21.39
C TYR A 243 5.63 -9.13 21.71
N SER A 244 4.68 -10.07 21.58
CA SER A 244 4.90 -11.49 21.89
C SER A 244 5.87 -12.21 20.92
N ASP A 245 6.14 -11.63 19.74
CA ASP A 245 6.92 -12.26 18.67
C ASP A 245 8.32 -11.66 18.47
N PHE A 246 8.56 -10.37 18.72
CA PHE A 246 9.86 -9.77 18.47
C PHE A 246 10.42 -8.91 19.63
N GLY A 247 9.69 -8.80 20.76
CA GLY A 247 10.18 -8.17 21.98
C GLY A 247 9.78 -6.72 22.16
N SER A 248 10.62 -5.93 22.84
CA SER A 248 10.28 -4.60 23.34
C SER A 248 10.92 -3.48 22.53
N THR A 249 10.24 -2.31 22.54
CA THR A 249 10.75 -1.07 21.98
C THR A 249 10.36 0.13 22.85
N VAL A 250 11.23 1.16 22.84
CA VAL A 250 10.97 2.45 23.49
C VAL A 250 11.16 3.55 22.46
N ASN A 251 10.21 4.44 22.36
CA ASN A 251 10.25 5.56 21.42
C ASN A 251 10.04 6.88 22.14
N PHE A 252 10.65 7.94 21.61
CA PHE A 252 10.63 9.28 22.16
C PHE A 252 10.20 10.28 21.09
N LYS A 253 9.56 11.36 21.54
CA LYS A 253 9.24 12.53 20.74
C LYS A 253 9.56 13.80 21.53
N LEU A 254 10.22 14.74 20.85
CA LEU A 254 10.37 16.11 21.31
C LEU A 254 9.89 17.05 20.20
N ALA A 255 8.97 17.96 20.52
CA ALA A 255 8.48 18.93 19.56
C ALA A 255 8.36 20.30 20.18
N SER A 256 8.54 21.36 19.39
CA SER A 256 8.46 22.74 19.87
C SER A 256 7.77 23.64 18.85
N ILE A 257 7.08 24.65 19.37
CA ILE A 257 6.50 25.76 18.61
C ILE A 257 6.98 27.07 19.24
N TYR A 258 7.54 27.95 18.40
CA TYR A 258 7.91 29.29 18.79
C TYR A 258 7.15 30.33 17.98
N LYS A 259 6.29 31.11 18.66
CA LYS A 259 5.52 32.21 18.08
C LYS A 259 6.39 33.47 18.11
N VAL A 260 6.91 33.90 16.97
CA VAL A 260 7.63 35.16 16.82
C VAL A 260 6.64 36.32 16.91
N SER A 261 5.47 36.15 16.29
CA SER A 261 4.32 37.04 16.35
C SER A 261 3.03 36.25 16.15
N ASP A 262 1.86 36.88 16.22
CA ASP A 262 0.56 36.26 15.93
C ASP A 262 0.49 35.71 14.50
N ASN A 263 1.27 36.27 13.60
CA ASN A 263 1.29 35.97 12.20
C ASN A 263 2.47 35.10 11.78
N PHE A 264 3.46 34.84 12.64
CA PHE A 264 4.65 34.09 12.28
C PHE A 264 5.09 33.17 13.40
N ARG A 265 5.18 31.85 13.06
CA ARG A 265 5.60 30.82 14.00
C ARG A 265 6.55 29.82 13.37
N PHE A 266 7.56 29.40 14.13
CA PHE A 266 8.40 28.25 13.84
C PHE A 266 7.91 27.01 14.56
N ARG A 267 8.23 25.84 13.99
CA ARG A 267 8.06 24.53 14.62
C ARG A 267 9.25 23.65 14.31
N ALA A 268 9.60 22.78 15.25
CA ALA A 268 10.62 21.76 15.06
C ALA A 268 10.23 20.50 15.82
N SER A 269 10.58 19.34 15.31
CA SER A 269 10.41 18.08 16.01
C SER A 269 11.54 17.10 15.73
N ALA A 270 11.82 16.26 16.73
CA ALA A 270 12.70 15.10 16.63
C ALA A 270 11.99 13.92 17.28
N ASN A 271 11.98 12.77 16.63
CA ASN A 271 11.36 11.57 17.18
C ASN A 271 12.07 10.31 16.71
N SER A 272 12.02 9.27 17.55
CA SER A 272 12.24 7.90 17.15
C SER A 272 10.90 7.20 16.90
N GLY A 273 10.92 6.12 16.13
CA GLY A 273 9.76 5.29 15.85
C GLY A 273 10.18 3.88 15.47
N PHE A 274 9.20 3.00 15.36
CA PHE A 274 9.42 1.65 14.88
C PHE A 274 8.21 1.17 14.09
N ARG A 275 8.42 0.10 13.31
CA ARG A 275 7.35 -0.65 12.68
C ARG A 275 7.59 -2.15 12.88
N ALA A 276 6.65 -2.80 13.58
CA ALA A 276 6.60 -4.24 13.66
C ALA A 276 6.42 -4.84 12.26
N PRO A 277 7.11 -5.95 11.90
CA PRO A 277 6.73 -6.72 10.72
C PRO A 277 5.25 -7.10 10.83
N SER A 278 4.47 -6.90 9.77
CA SER A 278 3.08 -7.34 9.80
C SER A 278 2.99 -8.87 9.86
N LEU A 279 1.92 -9.42 10.43
CA LEU A 279 1.69 -10.86 10.41
C LEU A 279 1.63 -11.40 8.96
N HIS A 280 1.17 -10.56 8.01
CA HIS A 280 1.24 -10.86 6.58
C HIS A 280 2.69 -11.01 6.09
N GLN A 281 3.59 -10.07 6.40
CA GLN A 281 5.00 -10.16 5.99
C GLN A 281 5.72 -11.38 6.60
N LEU A 282 5.36 -11.76 7.83
CA LEU A 282 5.94 -12.92 8.51
C LEU A 282 5.46 -14.25 7.93
N ASN A 283 4.19 -14.35 7.55
CA ASN A 283 3.50 -15.63 7.38
C ASN A 283 2.93 -15.86 5.98
N PHE A 284 2.86 -14.80 5.12
CA PHE A 284 2.29 -14.96 3.78
C PHE A 284 3.10 -15.96 2.98
N ASN A 285 2.40 -16.93 2.39
CA ASN A 285 2.98 -17.90 1.49
C ASN A 285 1.97 -18.19 0.36
N SER A 286 2.44 -18.19 -0.87
CA SER A 286 1.64 -18.49 -2.07
C SER A 286 2.54 -18.68 -3.27
N THR A 287 2.04 -19.31 -4.33
CA THR A 287 2.70 -19.34 -5.62
C THR A 287 1.94 -18.47 -6.61
N SER A 288 2.64 -17.71 -7.43
CA SER A 288 2.05 -16.81 -8.42
C SER A 288 2.79 -16.93 -9.76
N THR A 289 2.06 -16.83 -10.88
CA THR A 289 2.69 -16.74 -12.18
C THR A 289 3.20 -15.32 -12.42
N ILE A 290 4.50 -15.14 -12.45
CA ILE A 290 5.18 -13.88 -12.79
C ILE A 290 5.84 -14.03 -14.15
N PHE A 291 5.87 -12.96 -14.95
CA PHE A 291 6.56 -12.98 -16.23
C PHE A 291 7.96 -12.39 -16.05
N ASP A 292 8.95 -13.13 -16.51
CA ASP A 292 10.34 -12.70 -16.48
C ASP A 292 10.60 -11.56 -17.50
N GLN A 293 11.86 -11.15 -17.63
CA GLN A 293 12.26 -10.04 -18.53
C GLN A 293 12.03 -10.34 -20.01
N ASN A 294 11.96 -11.61 -20.38
CA ASN A 294 11.71 -12.05 -21.75
C ASN A 294 10.20 -12.21 -22.04
N GLY A 295 9.35 -12.04 -21.02
CA GLY A 295 7.91 -12.25 -21.10
C GLY A 295 7.50 -13.72 -20.92
N ASP A 296 8.42 -14.58 -20.45
CA ASP A 296 8.15 -15.97 -20.17
C ASP A 296 7.53 -16.13 -18.77
N PRO A 297 6.48 -16.95 -18.64
CA PRO A 297 5.83 -17.17 -17.35
C PRO A 297 6.70 -18.05 -16.44
N GLN A 298 6.89 -17.59 -15.22
CA GLN A 298 7.58 -18.28 -14.13
C GLN A 298 6.63 -18.42 -12.94
N GLU A 299 6.54 -19.60 -12.36
CA GLU A 299 5.83 -19.80 -11.09
C GLU A 299 6.79 -19.45 -9.96
N VAL A 300 6.53 -18.33 -9.28
CA VAL A 300 7.36 -17.85 -8.17
C VAL A 300 6.61 -17.99 -6.85
N GLY A 301 7.20 -18.73 -5.93
CA GLY A 301 6.70 -18.86 -4.57
C GLY A 301 7.13 -17.68 -3.70
N THR A 302 6.17 -17.05 -3.02
CA THR A 302 6.46 -16.25 -1.83
C THR A 302 6.43 -17.18 -0.64
N PHE A 303 7.53 -17.28 0.09
CA PHE A 303 7.66 -18.17 1.22
C PHE A 303 7.67 -17.40 2.53
N ALA A 304 7.06 -17.96 3.55
CA ALA A 304 7.13 -17.42 4.91
C ALA A 304 8.59 -17.31 5.38
N ASN A 305 8.89 -16.30 6.16
CA ASN A 305 10.26 -15.98 6.58
C ASN A 305 10.89 -17.05 7.50
N ASP A 306 10.07 -17.84 8.19
CA ASP A 306 10.49 -18.96 9.03
C ASP A 306 10.53 -20.32 8.30
N SER A 307 10.24 -20.35 7.00
CA SER A 307 10.19 -21.55 6.19
C SER A 307 11.55 -22.26 6.07
N ARG A 308 11.53 -23.53 5.67
CA ARG A 308 12.73 -24.32 5.42
C ARG A 308 13.56 -23.74 4.27
N ALA A 309 12.90 -23.23 3.22
CA ALA A 309 13.56 -22.56 2.11
C ALA A 309 14.30 -21.29 2.55
N ALA A 310 13.68 -20.46 3.42
CA ALA A 310 14.33 -19.29 4.00
C ALA A 310 15.59 -19.68 4.80
N LYS A 311 15.51 -20.70 5.64
CA LYS A 311 16.63 -21.19 6.44
C LYS A 311 17.78 -21.73 5.59
N LEU A 312 17.48 -22.50 4.53
CA LEU A 312 18.48 -23.02 3.60
C LEU A 312 19.23 -21.90 2.86
N LEU A 313 18.53 -20.86 2.48
CA LEU A 313 19.11 -19.69 1.81
C LEU A 313 19.78 -18.71 2.78
N GLY A 314 19.73 -18.98 4.08
CA GLY A 314 20.28 -18.06 5.09
C GLY A 314 19.53 -16.74 5.19
N ILE A 315 18.23 -16.70 4.82
CA ILE A 315 17.37 -15.51 4.99
C ILE A 315 17.14 -15.32 6.50
N PRO A 316 17.52 -14.17 7.08
CA PRO A 316 17.31 -13.91 8.51
C PRO A 316 15.83 -13.79 8.86
N GLN A 317 15.47 -14.11 10.09
CA GLN A 317 14.12 -13.81 10.58
C GLN A 317 13.85 -12.32 10.57
N LEU A 318 12.61 -11.96 10.26
CA LEU A 318 12.19 -10.56 10.26
C LEU A 318 12.24 -9.98 11.67
N LYS A 319 12.74 -8.77 11.75
CA LYS A 319 12.77 -7.92 12.94
C LYS A 319 12.08 -6.59 12.67
N GLN A 320 11.82 -5.82 13.70
CA GLN A 320 11.25 -4.49 13.56
C GLN A 320 12.14 -3.57 12.71
N GLU A 321 11.51 -2.71 11.93
CA GLU A 321 12.17 -1.53 11.39
C GLU A 321 12.21 -0.45 12.48
N THR A 322 13.30 0.30 12.55
CA THR A 322 13.38 1.47 13.43
C THR A 322 13.55 2.74 12.62
N SER A 323 13.12 3.86 13.17
CA SER A 323 13.25 5.14 12.48
C SER A 323 13.69 6.27 13.40
N THR A 324 14.39 7.24 12.81
CA THR A 324 14.71 8.52 13.42
C THR A 324 14.28 9.62 12.47
N SER A 325 13.50 10.57 12.96
CA SER A 325 12.93 11.63 12.14
C SER A 325 13.21 13.01 12.74
N PHE A 326 13.58 13.95 11.89
CA PHE A 326 13.73 15.37 12.22
C PHE A 326 12.90 16.19 11.24
N SER A 327 12.21 17.20 11.75
CA SER A 327 11.54 18.19 10.92
C SER A 327 11.65 19.58 11.50
N ALA A 328 11.70 20.57 10.62
CA ALA A 328 11.63 21.98 10.98
C ALA A 328 10.88 22.77 9.92
N GLY A 329 10.11 23.76 10.35
CA GLY A 329 9.35 24.57 9.42
C GLY A 329 8.78 25.83 10.06
N PHE A 330 8.08 26.59 9.22
CA PHE A 330 7.39 27.79 9.69
C PHE A 330 6.05 27.98 9.00
N THR A 331 5.20 28.75 9.65
CA THR A 331 3.94 29.26 9.08
C THR A 331 3.93 30.78 9.20
N ALA A 332 3.65 31.46 8.10
CA ALA A 332 3.46 32.90 8.02
C ALA A 332 2.06 33.22 7.50
N LYS A 333 1.38 34.17 8.16
CA LYS A 333 0.12 34.75 7.72
C LYS A 333 0.37 36.18 7.31
N LEU A 334 -0.15 36.59 6.15
CA LEU A 334 -0.16 37.96 5.68
C LEU A 334 -1.63 38.40 5.58
N PRO A 335 -2.22 38.93 6.66
CA PRO A 335 -3.66 39.23 6.72
C PRO A 335 -4.10 40.20 5.63
N ASP A 336 -3.33 41.25 5.36
CA ASP A 336 -3.64 42.29 4.36
C ASP A 336 -3.69 41.70 2.93
N ALA A 337 -2.92 40.64 2.66
CA ALA A 337 -2.91 39.94 1.40
C ALA A 337 -3.82 38.70 1.41
N ASN A 338 -4.51 38.40 2.51
CA ASN A 338 -5.29 37.16 2.72
C ASN A 338 -4.50 35.89 2.35
N LEU A 339 -3.22 35.85 2.68
CA LEU A 339 -2.28 34.82 2.29
C LEU A 339 -1.72 34.10 3.53
N THR A 340 -1.66 32.77 3.44
CA THR A 340 -0.96 31.91 4.41
C THR A 340 0.10 31.11 3.69
N LEU A 341 1.31 31.09 4.24
CA LEU A 341 2.46 30.34 3.76
C LEU A 341 2.89 29.33 4.81
N THR A 342 3.17 28.11 4.40
CA THR A 342 3.77 27.07 5.24
C THR A 342 4.94 26.45 4.48
N LEU A 343 6.08 26.28 5.16
CA LEU A 343 7.25 25.57 4.67
C LEU A 343 7.74 24.62 5.74
N ASP A 344 7.97 23.35 5.36
CA ASP A 344 8.52 22.30 6.21
C ASP A 344 9.63 21.56 5.49
N GLY A 345 10.75 21.34 6.17
CA GLY A 345 11.79 20.41 5.76
C GLY A 345 11.83 19.21 6.70
N TYR A 346 12.15 18.04 6.19
CA TYR A 346 12.25 16.82 6.99
C TYR A 346 13.34 15.87 6.50
N ILE A 347 13.83 15.06 7.43
CA ILE A 347 14.71 13.91 7.19
C ILE A 347 14.16 12.75 8.02
N VAL A 348 13.99 11.59 7.37
CA VAL A 348 13.55 10.34 7.99
C VAL A 348 14.55 9.25 7.62
N ASN A 349 15.25 8.69 8.61
CA ASN A 349 16.08 7.50 8.46
C ASN A 349 15.26 6.29 8.91
N ILE A 350 15.30 5.21 8.15
CA ILE A 350 14.70 3.93 8.50
C ILE A 350 15.80 2.88 8.42
N ASP A 351 16.09 2.27 9.56
CA ASP A 351 17.02 1.16 9.67
C ASP A 351 16.29 -0.16 9.57
N ASP A 352 16.95 -1.18 9.03
CA ASP A 352 16.43 -2.53 8.87
C ASP A 352 15.09 -2.58 8.09
N ARG A 353 15.00 -1.78 7.02
CA ARG A 353 13.78 -1.71 6.20
C ARG A 353 13.44 -3.06 5.59
N VAL A 354 12.19 -3.47 5.76
CA VAL A 354 11.66 -4.70 5.15
C VAL A 354 11.36 -4.44 3.68
N VAL A 355 11.96 -5.26 2.82
CA VAL A 355 11.74 -5.28 1.38
C VAL A 355 11.34 -6.67 0.92
N TYR A 356 10.80 -6.76 -0.30
CA TYR A 356 10.58 -8.02 -0.99
C TYR A 356 11.80 -8.34 -1.82
N THR A 357 12.37 -9.54 -1.65
CA THR A 357 13.61 -9.94 -2.35
C THR A 357 13.39 -10.19 -3.83
N GLY A 358 14.47 -10.30 -4.58
CA GLY A 358 14.47 -10.92 -5.88
C GLY A 358 14.18 -12.42 -5.81
N GLN A 359 14.30 -13.10 -6.94
CA GLN A 359 13.95 -14.51 -7.11
C GLN A 359 15.16 -15.42 -6.95
N PHE A 360 15.16 -16.23 -5.91
CA PHE A 360 16.15 -17.28 -5.68
C PHE A 360 15.75 -18.54 -6.44
N LYS A 361 16.52 -18.94 -7.43
CA LYS A 361 16.31 -20.15 -8.22
C LYS A 361 17.12 -21.30 -7.65
N GLY A 362 16.55 -22.51 -7.69
CA GLY A 362 17.30 -23.72 -7.44
C GLY A 362 18.31 -23.97 -8.56
N PRO A 363 19.44 -24.65 -8.27
CA PRO A 363 20.45 -24.97 -9.29
C PRO A 363 20.00 -26.02 -10.33
N GLY A 364 18.83 -26.64 -10.15
CA GLY A 364 18.30 -27.65 -11.06
C GLY A 364 19.04 -29.01 -11.02
N THR A 365 19.80 -29.25 -9.94
CA THR A 365 20.60 -30.48 -9.76
C THR A 365 20.03 -31.45 -8.73
N GLY A 366 18.76 -31.24 -8.33
CA GLY A 366 18.03 -32.07 -7.37
C GLY A 366 18.42 -31.79 -5.92
N THR A 367 18.88 -30.56 -5.63
CA THR A 367 19.18 -30.10 -4.28
C THR A 367 17.91 -30.04 -3.40
N GLU A 368 18.09 -29.82 -2.12
CA GLU A 368 16.96 -29.63 -1.21
C GLU A 368 16.12 -28.41 -1.59
N LEU A 369 16.73 -27.32 -2.06
CA LEU A 369 16.00 -26.14 -2.55
C LEU A 369 15.17 -26.51 -3.77
N ASP A 370 15.70 -27.26 -4.74
CA ASP A 370 14.94 -27.72 -5.91
C ASP A 370 13.69 -28.52 -5.50
N LYS A 371 13.83 -29.43 -4.54
CA LYS A 371 12.71 -30.24 -4.02
C LYS A 371 11.64 -29.39 -3.35
N LEU A 372 12.03 -28.41 -2.51
CA LEU A 372 11.09 -27.49 -1.85
C LEU A 372 10.36 -26.59 -2.85
N LEU A 373 11.03 -26.16 -3.91
CA LEU A 373 10.41 -25.42 -5.01
C LEU A 373 9.42 -26.31 -5.78
N ASP A 374 9.79 -27.54 -6.09
CA ASP A 374 8.89 -28.51 -6.76
C ASP A 374 7.65 -28.80 -5.91
N GLU A 375 7.79 -29.02 -4.59
CA GLU A 375 6.66 -29.20 -3.65
C GLU A 375 5.69 -28.01 -3.64
N ALA A 376 6.21 -26.80 -3.86
CA ALA A 376 5.41 -25.58 -3.95
C ALA A 376 4.92 -25.26 -5.36
N ASN A 377 5.15 -26.14 -6.36
CA ASN A 377 4.95 -25.87 -7.78
C ASN A 377 5.57 -24.54 -8.21
N ALA A 378 6.76 -24.23 -7.72
CA ALA A 378 7.48 -22.98 -7.97
C ALA A 378 8.81 -23.23 -8.68
N SER A 379 9.25 -22.31 -9.51
CA SER A 379 10.58 -22.29 -10.16
C SER A 379 11.58 -21.41 -9.43
N ALA A 380 11.11 -20.57 -8.52
CA ALA A 380 11.91 -19.68 -7.70
C ALA A 380 11.20 -19.29 -6.40
N ALA A 381 11.97 -18.86 -5.42
CA ALA A 381 11.50 -18.37 -4.13
C ALA A 381 11.78 -16.87 -3.95
N SER A 382 10.86 -16.15 -3.32
CA SER A 382 11.06 -14.79 -2.84
C SER A 382 10.57 -14.66 -1.40
N PHE A 383 11.11 -13.67 -0.67
CA PHE A 383 10.87 -13.50 0.76
C PHE A 383 10.69 -12.03 1.10
N PHE A 384 10.05 -11.74 2.24
CA PHE A 384 10.22 -10.46 2.91
C PHE A 384 11.50 -10.51 3.76
N ALA A 385 12.30 -9.45 3.75
CA ALA A 385 13.58 -9.42 4.44
C ALA A 385 13.99 -8.01 4.88
N ASN A 386 14.61 -7.89 6.06
CA ASN A 386 15.23 -6.63 6.49
C ASN A 386 16.57 -6.44 5.76
N ALA A 387 16.54 -5.97 4.52
CA ALA A 387 17.70 -6.01 3.64
C ALA A 387 18.48 -4.70 3.54
N ILE A 388 17.91 -3.55 3.88
CA ILE A 388 18.52 -2.24 3.64
C ILE A 388 18.18 -1.22 4.72
N ASP A 389 18.97 -0.17 4.77
CA ASP A 389 18.63 1.09 5.43
C ASP A 389 18.26 2.13 4.37
N THR A 390 17.37 3.04 4.73
CA THR A 390 16.92 4.10 3.82
C THR A 390 16.88 5.45 4.50
N GLN A 391 17.15 6.50 3.71
CA GLN A 391 16.95 7.88 4.11
C GLN A 391 15.97 8.56 3.14
N SER A 392 14.92 9.14 3.70
CA SER A 392 14.00 10.02 2.98
C SER A 392 14.17 11.46 3.48
N GLN A 393 14.31 12.40 2.57
CA GLN A 393 14.37 13.82 2.90
C GLN A 393 13.51 14.61 1.92
N GLY A 394 12.95 15.72 2.39
CA GLY A 394 12.11 16.53 1.54
C GLY A 394 11.79 17.90 2.10
N ILE A 395 11.17 18.69 1.25
CA ILE A 395 10.62 20.01 1.56
C ILE A 395 9.18 20.03 1.06
N ASP A 396 8.26 20.42 1.95
CA ASP A 396 6.87 20.67 1.64
C ASP A 396 6.59 22.17 1.74
N PHE A 397 5.93 22.69 0.72
CA PHE A 397 5.58 24.08 0.61
C PHE A 397 4.10 24.24 0.30
N VAL A 398 3.38 25.08 1.05
CA VAL A 398 1.96 25.36 0.82
C VAL A 398 1.70 26.86 0.91
N ILE A 399 1.06 27.43 -0.12
CA ILE A 399 0.49 28.76 -0.10
C ILE A 399 -1.01 28.66 -0.28
N THR A 400 -1.77 29.29 0.59
CA THR A 400 -3.21 29.51 0.43
C THR A 400 -3.49 31.00 0.31
N HIS A 401 -4.15 31.39 -0.76
CA HIS A 401 -4.65 32.76 -0.97
C HIS A 401 -6.17 32.75 -1.08
N LYS A 402 -6.82 33.75 -0.48
CA LYS A 402 -8.27 33.95 -0.55
C LYS A 402 -8.56 35.36 -1.03
N ALA A 403 -9.29 35.48 -2.15
CA ALA A 403 -9.71 36.75 -2.72
C ALA A 403 -11.22 36.85 -2.79
N ASN A 404 -11.77 37.99 -2.39
CA ASN A 404 -13.16 38.34 -2.65
C ASN A 404 -13.20 39.08 -4.00
N LEU A 405 -13.87 38.51 -4.98
CA LEU A 405 -14.05 39.07 -6.32
C LEU A 405 -15.43 39.73 -6.41
N GLY A 406 -15.58 40.87 -5.73
CA GLY A 406 -16.87 41.54 -5.52
C GLY A 406 -17.69 40.92 -4.39
N SER A 407 -19.00 41.25 -4.32
CA SER A 407 -19.87 40.89 -3.19
C SER A 407 -20.36 39.42 -3.20
N LYS A 408 -20.33 38.75 -4.34
CA LYS A 408 -20.92 37.41 -4.52
C LYS A 408 -19.93 36.33 -4.91
N SER A 409 -18.66 36.70 -5.13
CA SER A 409 -17.66 35.75 -5.64
C SER A 409 -16.46 35.68 -4.71
N ARG A 410 -16.03 34.47 -4.38
CA ARG A 410 -14.85 34.18 -3.59
C ARG A 410 -13.95 33.19 -4.31
N LEU A 411 -12.71 33.55 -4.50
CA LEU A 411 -11.67 32.69 -5.06
C LEU A 411 -10.75 32.21 -3.92
N LYS A 412 -10.54 30.91 -3.82
CA LYS A 412 -9.48 30.30 -3.02
C LYS A 412 -8.48 29.64 -3.95
N SER A 413 -7.21 30.01 -3.85
CA SER A 413 -6.10 29.42 -4.59
C SER A 413 -5.14 28.76 -3.61
N ASP A 414 -4.90 27.46 -3.80
CA ASP A 414 -3.94 26.67 -3.03
C ASP A 414 -2.83 26.20 -3.97
N LEU A 415 -1.59 26.60 -3.70
CA LEU A 415 -0.39 26.05 -4.32
C LEU A 415 0.32 25.19 -3.30
N SER A 416 0.50 23.90 -3.60
CA SER A 416 1.31 22.99 -2.79
C SER A 416 2.39 22.33 -3.63
N ALA A 417 3.59 22.22 -3.09
CA ALA A 417 4.72 21.57 -3.72
C ALA A 417 5.44 20.67 -2.73
N THR A 418 5.76 19.45 -3.16
CA THR A 418 6.62 18.51 -2.47
C THR A 418 7.85 18.24 -3.33
N LEU A 419 9.02 18.40 -2.73
CA LEU A 419 10.31 18.00 -3.27
C LEU A 419 10.87 16.95 -2.32
N SER A 420 10.98 15.68 -2.75
CA SER A 420 11.42 14.60 -1.87
C SER A 420 12.38 13.66 -2.58
N LYS A 421 13.27 13.05 -1.81
CA LYS A 421 14.19 12.02 -2.28
C LYS A 421 14.32 10.94 -1.22
N THR A 422 14.08 9.71 -1.64
CA THR A 422 14.42 8.50 -0.86
C THR A 422 15.63 7.83 -1.49
N LYS A 423 16.53 7.31 -0.69
CA LYS A 423 17.70 6.54 -1.13
C LYS A 423 18.02 5.41 -0.16
N GLN A 424 18.57 4.34 -0.67
CA GLN A 424 19.29 3.37 0.13
C GLN A 424 20.54 4.02 0.75
N VAL A 425 20.84 3.69 2.00
CA VAL A 425 22.06 4.10 2.69
C VAL A 425 22.81 2.86 3.22
N GLY A 426 24.13 2.89 3.14
CA GLY A 426 24.95 1.75 3.53
C GLY A 426 24.83 0.55 2.59
N ASP A 427 25.38 -0.56 3.04
CA ASP A 427 25.44 -1.82 2.29
C ASP A 427 24.15 -2.64 2.46
N ILE A 428 23.89 -3.56 1.53
CA ILE A 428 22.83 -4.56 1.64
C ILE A 428 23.15 -5.49 2.82
N LYS A 429 22.19 -5.66 3.74
CA LYS A 429 22.35 -6.44 4.99
C LYS A 429 22.14 -7.94 4.76
N ALA A 430 22.84 -8.51 3.77
CA ALA A 430 22.80 -9.93 3.49
C ALA A 430 23.56 -10.74 4.57
N SER A 431 23.10 -11.96 4.85
CA SER A 431 23.82 -12.91 5.71
C SER A 431 25.11 -13.39 5.05
N ASP A 432 26.02 -13.99 5.84
CA ASP A 432 27.27 -14.55 5.30
C ASP A 432 26.98 -15.67 4.29
N VAL A 433 25.94 -16.49 4.53
CA VAL A 433 25.49 -17.53 3.58
C VAL A 433 25.15 -16.94 2.21
N LEU A 434 24.43 -15.82 2.17
CA LEU A 434 24.08 -15.13 0.92
C LEU A 434 25.29 -14.47 0.26
N ARG A 435 26.24 -13.93 1.06
CA ARG A 435 27.48 -13.33 0.55
C ARG A 435 28.39 -14.37 -0.08
N ASP A 436 28.60 -15.48 0.62
CA ASP A 436 29.47 -16.59 0.17
C ASP A 436 28.89 -17.26 -1.08
N ALA A 437 27.58 -17.32 -1.19
CA ALA A 437 26.88 -17.81 -2.38
C ALA A 437 26.80 -16.80 -3.54
N GLY A 438 27.27 -15.55 -3.38
CA GLY A 438 27.18 -14.51 -4.40
C GLY A 438 25.74 -14.00 -4.66
N LEU A 439 24.83 -14.17 -3.71
CA LEU A 439 23.39 -13.90 -3.86
C LEU A 439 22.94 -12.54 -3.30
N VAL A 440 23.88 -11.65 -2.95
CA VAL A 440 23.56 -10.31 -2.39
C VAL A 440 22.68 -9.51 -3.35
N ASN A 441 22.97 -9.53 -4.65
CA ASN A 441 22.18 -8.83 -5.66
C ASN A 441 20.80 -9.47 -5.90
N THR A 442 20.61 -10.74 -5.57
CA THR A 442 19.29 -11.38 -5.55
C THR A 442 18.52 -11.00 -4.30
N TYR A 443 19.21 -10.84 -3.17
CA TYR A 443 18.58 -10.44 -1.91
C TYR A 443 17.96 -9.04 -1.99
N PHE A 444 18.65 -8.08 -2.62
CA PHE A 444 18.06 -6.77 -2.98
C PHE A 444 18.55 -6.34 -4.37
N PRO A 445 17.80 -6.63 -5.41
CA PRO A 445 18.22 -6.39 -6.79
C PRO A 445 18.10 -4.91 -7.21
N GLU A 446 18.85 -4.55 -8.26
CA GLU A 446 18.96 -3.20 -8.78
C GLU A 446 17.59 -2.61 -9.20
N ASP A 447 16.72 -3.40 -9.81
CA ASP A 447 15.38 -2.93 -10.18
C ASP A 447 14.52 -2.59 -8.95
N SER A 448 14.71 -3.28 -7.82
CA SER A 448 14.06 -2.95 -6.54
C SER A 448 14.62 -1.65 -5.95
N ARG A 449 15.94 -1.41 -6.09
CA ARG A 449 16.56 -0.14 -5.68
C ARG A 449 16.00 1.03 -6.49
N VAL A 450 15.97 0.92 -7.81
CA VAL A 450 15.43 1.97 -8.69
C VAL A 450 13.92 2.18 -8.42
N TYR A 451 13.16 1.10 -8.19
CA TYR A 451 11.76 1.19 -7.81
C TYR A 451 11.56 1.98 -6.50
N LEU A 452 12.42 1.74 -5.51
CA LEU A 452 12.40 2.47 -4.23
C LEU A 452 12.75 3.96 -4.41
N GLU A 453 13.76 4.27 -5.21
CA GLU A 453 14.38 5.58 -5.27
C GLU A 453 13.79 6.49 -6.35
N GLU A 454 13.32 5.94 -7.48
CA GLU A 454 13.04 6.69 -8.70
C GLU A 454 11.67 6.42 -9.34
N ALA A 455 10.94 5.38 -8.90
CA ALA A 455 9.63 5.05 -9.49
C ALA A 455 8.49 5.97 -9.01
N VAL A 456 8.74 6.84 -8.03
CA VAL A 456 7.80 7.83 -7.53
C VAL A 456 8.33 9.24 -7.86
N PRO A 457 7.49 10.16 -8.37
CA PRO A 457 7.93 11.51 -8.67
C PRO A 457 8.58 12.20 -7.48
N ARG A 458 9.84 12.63 -7.63
CA ARG A 458 10.55 13.40 -6.60
C ARG A 458 10.00 14.80 -6.42
N THR A 459 9.31 15.30 -7.46
CA THR A 459 8.66 16.62 -7.47
C THR A 459 7.20 16.46 -7.83
N LYS A 460 6.31 16.99 -6.97
CA LYS A 460 4.89 17.09 -7.25
C LYS A 460 4.39 18.48 -6.87
N VAL A 461 3.73 19.16 -7.81
CA VAL A 461 3.16 20.50 -7.57
C VAL A 461 1.69 20.46 -7.91
N ASN A 462 0.85 20.99 -6.99
CA ASN A 462 -0.59 21.12 -7.20
C ASN A 462 -0.96 22.61 -7.12
N LEU A 463 -1.62 23.11 -8.14
CA LEU A 463 -2.28 24.41 -8.13
C LEU A 463 -3.78 24.18 -8.23
N THR A 464 -4.49 24.48 -7.14
CA THR A 464 -5.94 24.32 -7.07
C THR A 464 -6.60 25.70 -6.94
N ASN A 465 -7.56 25.99 -7.80
CA ASN A 465 -8.39 27.18 -7.75
C ASN A 465 -9.85 26.77 -7.55
N SER A 466 -10.47 27.32 -6.50
CA SER A 466 -11.88 27.08 -6.16
C SER A 466 -12.61 28.43 -6.16
N LEU A 467 -13.44 28.64 -7.16
CA LEU A 467 -14.26 29.84 -7.29
C LEU A 467 -15.70 29.53 -6.88
N THR A 468 -16.20 30.20 -5.85
CA THR A 468 -17.63 30.20 -5.50
C THR A 468 -18.20 31.53 -5.94
N SER A 469 -19.26 31.51 -6.75
CA SER A 469 -19.94 32.70 -7.28
C SER A 469 -21.46 32.46 -7.30
N GLY A 470 -22.17 33.07 -6.34
CA GLY A 470 -23.59 32.83 -6.13
C GLY A 470 -23.89 31.36 -5.90
N LYS A 471 -24.66 30.73 -6.82
CA LYS A 471 -25.01 29.30 -6.78
C LYS A 471 -23.98 28.38 -7.47
N TYR A 472 -22.92 28.93 -8.05
CA TYR A 472 -21.92 28.17 -8.80
C TYR A 472 -20.64 27.95 -8.01
N ASN A 473 -20.07 26.75 -8.13
CA ASN A 473 -18.75 26.41 -7.65
C ASN A 473 -17.93 25.88 -8.82
N VAL A 474 -16.81 26.50 -9.12
CA VAL A 474 -15.86 26.04 -10.15
C VAL A 474 -14.58 25.60 -9.47
N PHE A 475 -14.16 24.38 -9.75
CA PHE A 475 -12.93 23.79 -9.26
C PHE A 475 -12.03 23.50 -10.44
N LEU A 476 -10.81 24.06 -10.42
CA LEU A 476 -9.76 23.82 -11.39
C LEU A 476 -8.49 23.39 -10.64
N ARG A 477 -7.95 22.24 -10.99
CA ARG A 477 -6.69 21.74 -10.41
C ARG A 477 -5.73 21.37 -11.53
N ASN A 478 -4.50 21.87 -11.43
CA ASN A 478 -3.37 21.47 -12.26
C ASN A 478 -2.36 20.75 -11.37
N VAL A 479 -1.98 19.53 -11.75
CA VAL A 479 -1.00 18.72 -11.03
C VAL A 479 0.19 18.47 -11.95
N TYR A 480 1.35 19.00 -11.57
CA TYR A 480 2.62 18.64 -12.17
C TYR A 480 3.17 17.41 -11.46
N PHE A 481 3.51 16.39 -12.22
CA PHE A 481 4.22 15.21 -11.79
C PHE A 481 5.63 15.25 -12.39
N GLY A 482 6.66 15.17 -11.56
CA GLY A 482 8.05 15.04 -11.98
C GLY A 482 8.29 13.74 -12.75
N GLU A 483 9.45 13.61 -13.32
CA GLU A 483 9.88 12.39 -14.00
C GLU A 483 9.99 11.21 -13.04
N VAL A 484 9.90 9.99 -13.59
CA VAL A 484 10.11 8.73 -12.89
C VAL A 484 10.93 7.78 -13.75
N THR A 485 11.64 6.85 -13.11
CA THR A 485 12.46 5.85 -13.80
C THR A 485 11.92 4.46 -13.54
N GLU A 486 11.79 3.66 -14.58
CA GLU A 486 11.62 2.19 -14.49
C GLU A 486 12.93 1.52 -14.87
N ALA A 487 13.32 0.52 -14.08
CA ALA A 487 14.49 -0.28 -14.33
C ALA A 487 14.17 -1.77 -14.36
N THR A 488 15.05 -2.51 -14.98
CA THR A 488 15.19 -3.96 -14.84
C THR A 488 16.49 -4.24 -14.06
N ASN A 489 16.79 -5.50 -13.78
CA ASN A 489 18.08 -5.88 -13.19
C ASN A 489 19.28 -5.59 -14.13
N ASN A 490 19.04 -5.23 -15.36
CA ASN A 490 20.06 -4.74 -16.28
C ASN A 490 20.08 -3.21 -16.25
N VAL A 491 21.16 -2.63 -15.74
CA VAL A 491 21.36 -1.17 -15.61
C VAL A 491 21.27 -0.42 -16.94
N ASN A 492 21.54 -1.08 -18.06
CA ASN A 492 21.43 -0.51 -19.41
C ASN A 492 19.97 -0.49 -19.93
N ARG A 493 19.02 -1.03 -19.15
CA ARG A 493 17.60 -1.16 -19.49
C ARG A 493 16.72 -0.32 -18.58
N GLN A 494 17.14 0.90 -18.33
CA GLN A 494 16.35 1.89 -17.60
C GLN A 494 15.68 2.85 -18.56
N GLN A 495 14.43 3.21 -18.26
CA GLN A 495 13.69 4.23 -19.00
C GLN A 495 13.22 5.33 -18.07
N VAL A 496 13.48 6.57 -18.46
CA VAL A 496 12.94 7.77 -17.81
C VAL A 496 11.64 8.15 -18.50
N PHE A 497 10.58 8.30 -17.72
CA PHE A 497 9.28 8.82 -18.15
C PHE A 497 9.20 10.30 -17.80
N SER A 498 9.03 11.14 -18.81
CA SER A 498 9.09 12.59 -18.67
C SER A 498 7.97 13.16 -17.80
N SER A 499 8.24 14.31 -17.20
CA SER A 499 7.26 15.03 -16.38
C SER A 499 5.99 15.39 -17.15
N LYS A 500 4.84 15.42 -16.47
CA LYS A 500 3.52 15.72 -17.06
C LYS A 500 2.73 16.67 -16.17
N VAL A 501 1.83 17.43 -16.82
CA VAL A 501 0.81 18.23 -16.14
C VAL A 501 -0.56 17.64 -16.44
N VAL A 502 -1.33 17.34 -15.41
CA VAL A 502 -2.70 16.81 -15.50
C VAL A 502 -3.66 17.86 -14.95
N THR A 503 -4.74 18.14 -15.68
CA THR A 503 -5.73 19.15 -15.34
C THR A 503 -7.06 18.51 -15.03
N ASP A 504 -7.66 18.86 -13.88
CA ASP A 504 -9.01 18.48 -13.49
C ASP A 504 -9.90 19.71 -13.43
N LEU A 505 -11.13 19.59 -13.89
CA LEU A 505 -12.13 20.66 -13.86
C LEU A 505 -13.49 20.11 -13.41
N SER A 506 -14.15 20.82 -12.52
CA SER A 506 -15.56 20.56 -12.25
C SER A 506 -16.35 21.84 -12.01
N VAL A 507 -17.64 21.79 -12.34
CA VAL A 507 -18.61 22.86 -12.12
C VAL A 507 -19.78 22.31 -11.31
N GLY A 508 -20.03 22.92 -10.16
CA GLY A 508 -21.15 22.63 -9.27
C GLY A 508 -22.20 23.72 -9.36
N TYR A 509 -23.47 23.33 -9.32
CA TYR A 509 -24.63 24.21 -9.21
C TYR A 509 -25.46 23.86 -7.98
N LYS A 510 -25.57 24.80 -7.04
CA LYS A 510 -26.40 24.69 -5.85
C LYS A 510 -27.85 25.07 -6.22
N ALA A 511 -28.70 24.06 -6.44
CA ALA A 511 -30.10 24.29 -6.82
C ALA A 511 -30.85 24.93 -5.66
N ASN A 512 -30.69 24.40 -4.44
CA ASN A 512 -31.19 24.94 -3.18
C ASN A 512 -30.19 24.61 -2.05
N ASP A 513 -30.57 24.82 -0.78
CA ASP A 513 -29.64 24.58 0.34
C ASP A 513 -29.29 23.11 0.52
N ASP A 514 -30.12 22.19 0.07
CA ASP A 514 -29.97 20.76 0.27
C ASP A 514 -29.40 20.04 -0.97
N ILE A 515 -29.58 20.58 -2.18
CA ILE A 515 -29.26 19.87 -3.42
C ILE A 515 -28.20 20.62 -4.23
N THR A 516 -27.12 19.91 -4.52
CA THR A 516 -26.05 20.38 -5.40
C THR A 516 -25.78 19.37 -6.52
N PHE A 517 -25.81 19.84 -7.76
CA PHE A 517 -25.39 19.08 -8.94
C PHE A 517 -23.95 19.45 -9.30
N THR A 518 -23.12 18.46 -9.62
CA THR A 518 -21.73 18.70 -10.06
C THR A 518 -21.45 17.85 -11.29
N ILE A 519 -20.88 18.46 -12.32
CA ILE A 519 -20.29 17.76 -13.47
C ILE A 519 -18.80 18.08 -13.54
N GLY A 520 -18.01 17.14 -14.01
CA GLY A 520 -16.57 17.37 -14.10
C GLY A 520 -15.83 16.34 -14.92
N ALA A 521 -14.56 16.64 -15.11
CA ALA A 521 -13.59 15.75 -15.74
C ALA A 521 -12.30 15.73 -14.92
N ASN A 522 -11.84 14.55 -14.57
CA ASN A 522 -10.46 14.35 -14.16
C ASN A 522 -9.64 14.12 -15.42
N ASN A 523 -8.41 14.63 -15.43
CA ASN A 523 -7.55 14.61 -16.61
C ASN A 523 -8.29 15.17 -17.85
N LEU A 524 -8.80 16.38 -17.74
CA LEU A 524 -9.60 17.05 -18.78
C LEU A 524 -8.95 17.04 -20.15
N LEU A 525 -7.61 17.19 -20.20
CA LEU A 525 -6.84 17.29 -21.43
C LEU A 525 -6.41 15.94 -22.00
N ASP A 526 -6.84 14.83 -21.38
CA ASP A 526 -6.56 13.44 -21.80
C ASP A 526 -5.06 13.13 -21.90
N ILE A 527 -4.28 13.57 -20.92
CA ILE A 527 -2.83 13.37 -20.86
C ILE A 527 -2.53 11.94 -20.41
N PHE A 528 -1.56 11.32 -21.06
CA PHE A 528 -1.04 10.00 -20.74
C PHE A 528 0.44 10.08 -20.32
N PRO A 529 0.94 9.11 -19.52
CA PRO A 529 2.38 8.92 -19.35
C PRO A 529 3.06 8.65 -20.70
N ASP A 530 4.38 8.72 -20.73
CA ASP A 530 5.13 8.27 -21.90
C ASP A 530 4.91 6.77 -22.12
N ARG A 531 4.94 6.34 -23.36
CA ARG A 531 4.87 4.91 -23.69
C ARG A 531 6.17 4.22 -23.25
N ALA A 532 6.06 2.99 -22.83
CA ALA A 532 7.21 2.15 -22.59
C ALA A 532 8.01 2.00 -23.89
N ALA A 533 9.32 2.26 -23.84
CA ALA A 533 10.21 2.03 -24.98
C ALA A 533 10.23 0.54 -25.32
N GLN A 534 10.28 0.20 -26.58
CA GLN A 534 10.12 -1.17 -27.05
C GLN A 534 11.45 -1.91 -27.20
N ASP A 535 12.53 -1.16 -27.42
CA ASP A 535 13.91 -1.64 -27.32
C ASP A 535 14.77 -0.63 -26.55
N LEU A 536 15.25 -1.04 -25.38
CA LEU A 536 16.13 -0.19 -24.58
C LEU A 536 17.60 -0.24 -25.01
N GLU A 537 18.02 -1.26 -25.75
CA GLU A 537 19.39 -1.35 -26.27
C GLU A 537 19.54 -0.64 -27.62
N ALA A 538 18.55 -0.77 -28.49
CA ALA A 538 18.54 -0.16 -29.82
C ALA A 538 17.76 1.15 -29.88
N ASN A 539 17.09 1.56 -28.78
CA ASN A 539 16.19 2.71 -28.74
C ASN A 539 15.07 2.62 -29.79
N THR A 540 14.74 1.43 -30.25
CA THR A 540 13.71 1.21 -31.25
C THR A 540 12.40 0.79 -30.58
N PRO A 541 11.27 1.26 -31.09
CA PRO A 541 9.95 0.95 -30.54
C PRO A 541 9.53 -0.54 -30.60
N GLU A 542 10.25 -1.44 -31.21
CA GLU A 542 9.79 -2.80 -31.53
C GLU A 542 10.11 -3.84 -30.46
N ASP A 543 11.18 -3.65 -29.66
CA ASP A 543 11.66 -4.71 -28.76
C ASP A 543 11.02 -4.75 -27.39
N GLN A 544 10.46 -3.67 -26.87
CA GLN A 544 9.72 -3.74 -25.60
C GLN A 544 8.32 -4.28 -25.74
N ASN A 545 7.66 -4.13 -26.87
CA ASN A 545 6.47 -4.89 -27.17
C ASN A 545 6.78 -6.38 -27.26
N ASN A 546 7.98 -6.78 -27.65
CA ASN A 546 8.42 -8.16 -27.63
C ASN A 546 8.61 -8.71 -26.22
N ARG A 547 9.08 -7.92 -25.24
CA ARG A 547 9.21 -8.34 -23.83
C ARG A 547 7.89 -8.54 -23.12
N SER A 548 6.87 -7.75 -23.47
CA SER A 548 5.51 -7.97 -23.03
C SER A 548 4.70 -8.79 -24.05
N GLY A 549 5.30 -9.19 -25.19
CA GLY A 549 4.61 -9.76 -26.32
C GLY A 549 3.54 -8.81 -26.87
N GLY A 550 3.81 -7.50 -26.92
CA GLY A 550 2.86 -6.48 -27.41
C GLY A 550 1.66 -6.22 -26.48
N ARG A 551 1.74 -6.59 -25.19
CA ARG A 551 0.59 -6.53 -24.28
C ARG A 551 0.49 -5.23 -23.49
N PHE A 552 1.60 -4.49 -23.33
CA PHE A 552 1.64 -3.25 -22.54
C PHE A 552 2.33 -2.13 -23.32
N ASP A 553 1.61 -1.01 -23.46
CA ASP A 553 2.13 0.22 -24.05
C ASP A 553 2.78 1.15 -23.03
N TRP A 554 2.53 0.95 -21.74
CA TRP A 554 3.00 1.81 -20.65
C TRP A 554 3.77 1.01 -19.61
N SER A 555 4.53 1.73 -18.77
CA SER A 555 5.23 1.12 -17.65
C SER A 555 4.30 0.27 -16.79
N ARG A 556 4.82 -0.87 -16.32
CA ARG A 556 4.14 -1.75 -15.37
C ARG A 556 4.48 -1.42 -13.91
N ARG A 557 5.59 -0.74 -13.66
CA ARG A 557 6.15 -0.51 -12.32
C ARG A 557 6.22 0.96 -11.93
N ALA A 558 6.58 1.85 -12.86
CA ALA A 558 6.76 3.27 -12.60
C ALA A 558 5.67 4.08 -13.29
N GLN A 559 4.72 4.61 -12.53
CA GLN A 559 3.64 5.44 -13.05
C GLN A 559 3.46 6.69 -12.19
N GLN A 560 3.48 7.85 -12.84
CA GLN A 560 3.26 9.14 -12.21
C GLN A 560 1.78 9.34 -11.87
N PHE A 561 0.89 8.85 -12.74
CA PHE A 561 -0.58 8.92 -12.63
C PHE A 561 -1.22 7.80 -13.46
N GLY A 562 -2.54 7.64 -13.35
CA GLY A 562 -3.25 6.54 -14.03
C GLY A 562 -3.26 6.65 -15.56
N ILE A 563 -3.21 5.50 -16.23
CA ILE A 563 -3.23 5.35 -17.71
C ILE A 563 -4.66 5.33 -18.29
N GLY A 564 -5.69 5.59 -17.48
CA GLY A 564 -7.10 5.53 -17.93
C GLY A 564 -7.55 6.73 -18.77
N GLY A 565 -6.69 7.74 -18.97
CA GLY A 565 -7.03 8.96 -19.69
C GLY A 565 -8.09 9.81 -18.96
N ARG A 566 -8.92 10.50 -19.72
CA ARG A 566 -9.98 11.38 -19.21
C ARG A 566 -11.10 10.58 -18.55
N PHE A 567 -11.51 11.01 -17.34
CA PHE A 567 -12.65 10.46 -16.62
C PHE A 567 -13.72 11.52 -16.42
N LEU A 568 -14.89 11.33 -17.03
CA LEU A 568 -16.05 12.21 -16.87
C LEU A 568 -16.95 11.71 -15.73
N PHE A 569 -17.46 12.63 -14.93
CA PHE A 569 -18.38 12.29 -13.84
C PHE A 569 -19.51 13.30 -13.68
N ALA A 570 -20.63 12.80 -13.15
CA ALA A 570 -21.70 13.60 -12.61
C ALA A 570 -22.00 13.15 -11.17
N ARG A 571 -22.32 14.10 -10.29
CA ARG A 571 -22.64 13.87 -8.89
C ARG A 571 -23.86 14.69 -8.49
N VAL A 572 -24.73 14.07 -7.71
CA VAL A 572 -25.80 14.76 -6.99
C VAL A 572 -25.48 14.60 -5.50
N SER A 573 -25.38 15.72 -4.78
CA SER A 573 -25.21 15.76 -3.33
C SER A 573 -26.52 16.25 -2.72
N ILE A 574 -27.04 15.48 -1.75
CA ILE A 574 -28.28 15.78 -1.04
C ILE A 574 -27.94 15.81 0.46
N ASN A 575 -28.20 16.94 1.13
CA ASN A 575 -28.13 17.04 2.58
C ASN A 575 -29.51 16.70 3.13
N LEU A 576 -29.57 15.72 4.00
CA LEU A 576 -30.77 15.35 4.75
C LEU A 576 -30.62 15.95 6.15
N ASN A 577 -31.37 17.02 6.45
CA ASN A 577 -31.38 17.66 7.76
C ASN A 577 -32.33 16.91 8.70
#